data_72418626e7dcc70258712e9a339f66c2
#
_entry.id   72418626e7dcc70258712e9a339f66c2
#
_cell.length_a   1.000
_cell.length_b   1.000
_cell.length_c   1.000
_cell.angle_alpha   90.00
_cell.angle_beta   90.00
_cell.angle_gamma   90.00
#
_symmetry.space_group_name_H-M   'P 1'
#
loop_
_entity.id
_entity.type
_entity.pdbx_description
1 polymer ?
#
loop_
_entity_poly.entity_id
_entity_poly.type
_entity_poly.pdbx_seq_one_letter_code
_entity_poly.pdbx_strand_id
1 'polypeptide(L)'
;MKVSEILKKNEVTISCEIFPPKQGAQLQNYKAIAAEIAKLKPAYISCTYGATGGTSDYTVEIADAINSYGVPAIAHLTCVSSTREKVHTVISELKERGIENILALRGDIPTNTDFPLPDQYHHAIELIREIKEAGDFCIGGACYPEGHPEAANMNEDLDHLKEKVDAGCEYLTTQMFFDNNIYYRFLYKALAKGIDVPVTAGIMPVTNAAQVKRTISLTGNLVPAKFLSIVDRFGDNPPAMKQAGIAYATEQIIDLIANGVNHIHIYSMNKPDVAAAIMNNLSQIYVREQA
;
A
#
# COMPACT_ATOMS: atom_id res chain seq x y z
N MET A 1 18.15 1.63 0.55
CA MET A 1 17.96 0.17 0.32
C MET A 1 16.70 -0.01 -0.52
N LYS A 2 16.80 -0.78 -1.60
CA LYS A 2 15.68 -1.05 -2.49
C LYS A 2 14.74 -2.09 -1.90
N VAL A 3 13.44 -1.82 -1.94
CA VAL A 3 12.41 -2.74 -1.43
C VAL A 3 12.38 -4.04 -2.24
N SER A 4 12.64 -4.00 -3.54
CA SER A 4 12.76 -5.22 -4.35
C SER A 4 13.85 -6.18 -3.86
N GLU A 5 14.94 -5.67 -3.25
CA GLU A 5 15.98 -6.50 -2.65
C GLU A 5 15.52 -7.16 -1.34
N ILE A 6 14.70 -6.45 -0.56
CA ILE A 6 14.08 -6.98 0.67
C ILE A 6 13.13 -8.12 0.30
N LEU A 7 12.26 -7.89 -0.70
CA LEU A 7 11.22 -8.83 -1.11
C LEU A 7 11.75 -10.05 -1.89
N LYS A 8 12.99 -10.02 -2.38
CA LYS A 8 13.64 -11.19 -3.00
C LYS A 8 14.14 -12.21 -1.99
N LYS A 9 14.24 -11.82 -0.72
CA LYS A 9 14.62 -12.76 0.35
C LYS A 9 13.42 -13.66 0.66
N ASN A 10 13.69 -14.95 0.87
CA ASN A 10 12.65 -15.92 1.24
C ASN A 10 12.35 -15.87 2.75
N GLU A 11 12.07 -14.67 3.26
CA GLU A 11 11.79 -14.40 4.66
C GLU A 11 10.44 -13.69 4.79
N VAL A 12 9.76 -13.91 5.91
CA VAL A 12 8.52 -13.17 6.19
C VAL A 12 8.84 -11.70 6.44
N THR A 13 8.21 -10.82 5.68
CA THR A 13 8.34 -9.37 5.83
C THR A 13 7.00 -8.74 6.17
N ILE A 14 7.00 -7.83 7.14
CA ILE A 14 5.83 -7.02 7.48
C ILE A 14 6.19 -5.56 7.28
N SER A 15 5.41 -4.88 6.48
CA SER A 15 5.52 -3.45 6.19
C SER A 15 4.24 -2.71 6.59
N CYS A 16 4.32 -1.40 6.71
CA CYS A 16 3.19 -0.57 7.09
C CYS A 16 2.99 0.58 6.12
N GLU A 17 1.74 1.00 5.94
CA GLU A 17 1.39 2.22 5.23
C GLU A 17 0.96 3.31 6.20
N ILE A 18 1.40 4.53 5.91
CA ILE A 18 0.91 5.76 6.52
C ILE A 18 0.49 6.75 5.44
N PHE A 19 -0.29 7.75 5.82
CA PHE A 19 -0.65 8.83 4.92
C PHE A 19 -0.22 10.17 5.50
N PRO A 20 0.14 11.15 4.62
CA PRO A 20 0.59 12.45 5.05
C PRO A 20 -0.58 13.32 5.55
N PRO A 21 -0.30 14.42 6.29
CA PRO A 21 -1.33 15.33 6.75
C PRO A 21 -1.97 16.09 5.60
N LYS A 22 -3.22 16.54 5.81
CA LYS A 22 -3.89 17.44 4.87
C LYS A 22 -3.43 18.90 4.99
N GLN A 23 -2.82 19.26 6.11
CA GLN A 23 -2.36 20.62 6.41
C GLN A 23 -0.98 20.59 7.05
N GLY A 24 -0.11 21.52 6.67
CA GLY A 24 1.26 21.61 7.16
C GLY A 24 1.40 21.77 8.68
N ALA A 25 0.44 22.42 9.33
CA ALA A 25 0.41 22.55 10.80
C ALA A 25 0.40 21.19 11.53
N GLN A 26 -0.02 20.12 10.86
CA GLN A 26 -0.07 18.76 11.43
C GLN A 26 1.19 17.92 11.14
N LEU A 27 2.12 18.41 10.32
CA LEU A 27 3.27 17.63 9.82
C LEU A 27 4.09 16.99 10.94
N GLN A 28 4.36 17.71 12.03
CA GLN A 28 5.13 17.18 13.17
C GLN A 28 4.43 16.02 13.86
N ASN A 29 3.10 16.07 13.97
CA ASN A 29 2.32 14.95 14.52
C ASN A 29 2.41 13.71 13.63
N TYR A 30 2.40 13.87 12.31
CA TYR A 30 2.51 12.74 11.37
C TYR A 30 3.92 12.18 11.31
N LYS A 31 4.96 13.01 11.46
CA LYS A 31 6.35 12.55 11.68
C LYS A 31 6.47 11.73 12.98
N ALA A 32 5.78 12.14 14.04
CA ALA A 32 5.74 11.37 15.28
C ALA A 32 5.04 10.01 15.10
N ILE A 33 3.92 9.95 14.35
CA ILE A 33 3.26 8.69 14.00
C ILE A 33 4.21 7.78 13.21
N ALA A 34 4.92 8.32 12.22
CA ALA A 34 5.93 7.57 11.46
C ALA A 34 7.04 7.01 12.37
N ALA A 35 7.52 7.82 13.34
CA ALA A 35 8.51 7.39 14.31
C ALA A 35 8.02 6.25 15.20
N GLU A 36 6.75 6.30 15.68
CA GLU A 36 6.16 5.22 16.49
C GLU A 36 6.02 3.91 15.68
N ILE A 37 5.65 3.99 14.40
CA ILE A 37 5.61 2.83 13.53
C ILE A 37 7.03 2.32 13.22
N ALA A 38 8.01 3.20 13.01
CA ALA A 38 9.39 2.82 12.76
C ALA A 38 10.02 2.05 13.95
N LYS A 39 9.63 2.37 15.21
CA LYS A 39 10.04 1.61 16.40
C LYS A 39 9.60 0.14 16.36
N LEU A 40 8.56 -0.18 15.60
CA LEU A 40 8.11 -1.56 15.39
C LEU A 40 9.05 -2.34 14.46
N LYS A 41 10.03 -1.67 13.85
CA LYS A 41 10.99 -2.23 12.89
C LYS A 41 10.29 -2.98 11.74
N PRO A 42 9.35 -2.36 11.01
CA PRO A 42 8.81 -2.96 9.80
C PRO A 42 9.90 -3.07 8.73
N ALA A 43 9.73 -3.95 7.75
CA ALA A 43 10.67 -4.12 6.65
C ALA A 43 10.81 -2.83 5.81
N TYR A 44 9.72 -2.10 5.65
CA TYR A 44 9.66 -0.76 5.06
C TYR A 44 8.36 -0.06 5.47
N ILE A 45 8.29 1.25 5.25
CA ILE A 45 7.07 2.04 5.44
C ILE A 45 6.74 2.77 4.14
N SER A 46 5.51 2.65 3.65
CA SER A 46 5.01 3.45 2.52
C SER A 46 4.26 4.69 3.00
N CYS A 47 4.41 5.79 2.27
CA CYS A 47 3.69 7.03 2.51
C CYS A 47 2.84 7.37 1.28
N THR A 48 1.52 7.50 1.46
CA THR A 48 0.60 7.79 0.37
C THR A 48 0.76 9.21 -0.17
N TYR A 49 0.29 9.43 -1.42
CA TYR A 49 0.43 10.73 -2.10
C TYR A 49 -0.79 11.65 -1.94
N GLY A 50 -1.89 11.15 -1.40
CA GLY A 50 -3.13 11.91 -1.23
C GLY A 50 -3.93 12.13 -2.51
N ALA A 51 -5.05 11.45 -2.62
CA ALA A 51 -5.92 11.42 -3.80
C ALA A 51 -6.54 12.78 -4.20
N THR A 52 -6.47 13.80 -3.35
CA THR A 52 -7.15 15.10 -3.57
C THR A 52 -6.20 16.28 -3.80
N GLY A 53 -4.93 16.02 -4.11
CA GLY A 53 -3.94 17.04 -4.50
C GLY A 53 -3.39 17.94 -3.40
N GLY A 54 -3.99 18.00 -2.21
CA GLY A 54 -3.55 18.89 -1.13
C GLY A 54 -2.53 18.28 -0.16
N THR A 55 -2.22 16.99 -0.29
CA THR A 55 -1.32 16.28 0.63
C THR A 55 -0.01 15.83 -0.03
N SER A 56 0.09 15.95 -1.34
CA SER A 56 1.27 15.54 -2.13
C SER A 56 2.57 16.22 -1.67
N ASP A 57 2.48 17.47 -1.25
CA ASP A 57 3.65 18.27 -0.84
C ASP A 57 4.33 17.73 0.42
N TYR A 58 3.62 16.94 1.24
CA TYR A 58 4.17 16.38 2.48
C TYR A 58 4.65 14.94 2.37
N THR A 59 4.38 14.26 1.24
CA THR A 59 4.79 12.86 1.03
C THR A 59 6.31 12.73 1.07
N VAL A 60 7.02 13.60 0.37
CA VAL A 60 8.50 13.61 0.34
C VAL A 60 9.08 13.86 1.73
N GLU A 61 8.53 14.80 2.49
CA GLU A 61 9.00 15.11 3.84
C GLU A 61 8.75 13.97 4.85
N ILE A 62 7.63 13.27 4.71
CA ILE A 62 7.34 12.10 5.56
C ILE A 62 8.24 10.93 5.17
N ALA A 63 8.45 10.68 3.87
CA ALA A 63 9.35 9.62 3.40
C ALA A 63 10.81 9.86 3.84
N ASP A 64 11.27 11.12 3.80
CA ASP A 64 12.58 11.52 4.31
C ASP A 64 12.69 11.26 5.83
N ALA A 65 11.67 11.62 6.60
CA ALA A 65 11.62 11.33 8.03
C ALA A 65 11.66 9.81 8.30
N ILE A 66 10.93 8.98 7.54
CA ILE A 66 10.96 7.51 7.67
C ILE A 66 12.39 6.99 7.45
N ASN A 67 13.07 7.42 6.38
CA ASN A 67 14.46 7.04 6.12
C ASN A 67 15.39 7.46 7.28
N SER A 68 15.17 8.64 7.87
CA SER A 68 15.96 9.12 9.01
C SER A 68 15.81 8.27 10.27
N TYR A 69 14.71 7.51 10.37
CA TYR A 69 14.47 6.55 11.46
C TYR A 69 15.09 5.17 11.18
N GLY A 70 15.84 5.02 10.08
CA GLY A 70 16.53 3.77 9.72
C GLY A 70 15.62 2.73 9.06
N VAL A 71 14.44 3.10 8.59
CA VAL A 71 13.51 2.22 7.87
C VAL A 71 13.42 2.66 6.41
N PRO A 72 13.53 1.74 5.42
CA PRO A 72 13.35 2.09 4.01
C PRO A 72 11.96 2.70 3.77
N ALA A 73 11.92 3.87 3.12
CA ALA A 73 10.69 4.54 2.75
C ALA A 73 10.28 4.22 1.31
N ILE A 74 8.98 4.08 1.08
CA ILE A 74 8.36 4.12 -0.25
C ILE A 74 7.52 5.40 -0.34
N ALA A 75 7.81 6.26 -1.30
CA ALA A 75 6.94 7.38 -1.63
C ALA A 75 5.92 6.96 -2.69
N HIS A 76 4.63 7.16 -2.44
CA HIS A 76 3.65 7.05 -3.52
C HIS A 76 3.75 8.26 -4.44
N LEU A 77 3.51 8.05 -5.73
CA LEU A 77 3.42 9.11 -6.74
C LEU A 77 2.25 8.81 -7.66
N THR A 78 1.39 9.80 -7.94
CA THR A 78 0.17 9.60 -8.71
C THR A 78 0.11 10.49 -9.96
N CYS A 79 -0.54 10.00 -11.00
CA CYS A 79 -0.87 10.76 -12.22
C CYS A 79 -1.94 11.82 -11.95
N VAL A 80 -2.99 11.42 -11.23
CA VAL A 80 -4.10 12.31 -10.86
C VAL A 80 -3.61 13.43 -9.97
N SER A 81 -4.08 14.65 -10.24
CA SER A 81 -3.73 15.88 -9.51
C SER A 81 -2.25 16.33 -9.66
N SER A 82 -1.50 15.74 -10.60
CA SER A 82 -0.11 16.12 -10.86
C SER A 82 0.11 16.38 -12.33
N THR A 83 0.64 17.57 -12.66
CA THR A 83 1.18 17.84 -14.00
C THR A 83 2.49 17.07 -14.21
N ARG A 84 2.91 16.90 -15.45
CA ARG A 84 4.22 16.28 -15.76
C ARG A 84 5.37 17.04 -15.09
N GLU A 85 5.32 18.37 -15.08
CA GLU A 85 6.30 19.22 -14.39
C GLU A 85 6.35 18.94 -12.88
N LYS A 86 5.18 18.81 -12.22
CA LYS A 86 5.12 18.47 -10.79
C LYS A 86 5.70 17.09 -10.52
N VAL A 87 5.42 16.10 -11.39
CA VAL A 87 5.99 14.76 -11.29
C VAL A 87 7.51 14.81 -11.36
N HIS A 88 8.09 15.52 -12.34
CA HIS A 88 9.54 15.70 -12.47
C HIS A 88 10.16 16.36 -11.24
N THR A 89 9.51 17.40 -10.70
CA THR A 89 9.94 18.07 -9.47
C THR A 89 9.99 17.08 -8.30
N VAL A 90 8.92 16.32 -8.09
CA VAL A 90 8.85 15.34 -6.98
C VAL A 90 9.90 14.23 -7.15
N ILE A 91 10.10 13.71 -8.35
CA ILE A 91 11.15 12.70 -8.61
C ILE A 91 12.53 13.26 -8.27
N SER A 92 12.81 14.51 -8.66
CA SER A 92 14.08 15.17 -8.35
C SER A 92 14.28 15.35 -6.84
N GLU A 93 13.25 15.80 -6.12
CA GLU A 93 13.28 15.94 -4.65
C GLU A 93 13.51 14.59 -3.95
N LEU A 94 12.85 13.52 -4.42
CA LEU A 94 13.04 12.15 -3.89
C LEU A 94 14.49 11.71 -4.07
N LYS A 95 15.07 11.95 -5.25
CA LYS A 95 16.46 11.60 -5.56
C LYS A 95 17.45 12.37 -4.70
N GLU A 96 17.25 13.68 -4.52
CA GLU A 96 18.10 14.54 -3.68
C GLU A 96 18.10 14.12 -2.21
N ARG A 97 16.96 13.57 -1.72
CA ARG A 97 16.83 13.07 -0.35
C ARG A 97 17.21 11.58 -0.19
N GLY A 98 17.72 10.93 -1.25
CA GLY A 98 18.10 9.52 -1.22
C GLY A 98 16.94 8.55 -1.01
N ILE A 99 15.73 8.93 -1.44
CA ILE A 99 14.56 8.03 -1.41
C ILE A 99 14.60 7.21 -2.70
N GLU A 100 14.84 5.91 -2.55
CA GLU A 100 15.10 4.99 -3.67
C GLU A 100 13.85 4.26 -4.17
N ASN A 101 12.72 4.29 -3.41
CA ASN A 101 11.55 3.47 -3.70
C ASN A 101 10.32 4.33 -3.98
N ILE A 102 9.67 4.08 -5.11
CA ILE A 102 8.46 4.81 -5.53
C ILE A 102 7.36 3.80 -5.85
N LEU A 103 6.16 3.99 -5.29
CA LEU A 103 4.96 3.28 -5.73
C LEU A 103 4.23 4.16 -6.76
N ALA A 104 4.29 3.74 -8.02
CA ALA A 104 3.69 4.47 -9.14
C ALA A 104 2.22 4.10 -9.31
N LEU A 105 1.34 5.08 -9.20
CA LEU A 105 -0.10 4.91 -9.20
C LEU A 105 -0.76 5.86 -10.22
N ARG A 106 -1.93 5.50 -10.72
CA ARG A 106 -2.78 6.47 -11.41
C ARG A 106 -3.38 7.45 -10.37
N GLY A 107 -3.84 6.94 -9.26
CA GLY A 107 -4.65 7.63 -8.28
C GLY A 107 -6.14 7.54 -8.60
N ASP A 108 -6.99 7.86 -7.61
CA ASP A 108 -8.43 7.91 -7.77
C ASP A 108 -8.85 9.21 -8.45
N ILE A 109 -9.73 9.13 -9.45
CA ILE A 109 -10.24 10.30 -10.16
C ILE A 109 -11.36 10.94 -9.33
N PRO A 110 -11.19 12.18 -8.83
CA PRO A 110 -12.26 12.85 -8.09
C PRO A 110 -13.48 13.11 -8.99
N THR A 111 -14.69 12.99 -8.43
CA THR A 111 -15.96 13.04 -9.16
C THR A 111 -16.23 14.36 -9.92
N ASN A 112 -15.50 15.44 -9.60
CA ASN A 112 -15.68 16.77 -10.19
C ASN A 112 -14.37 17.30 -10.79
N THR A 113 -13.53 16.42 -11.30
CA THR A 113 -12.23 16.79 -11.87
C THR A 113 -12.15 16.32 -13.31
N ASP A 114 -11.77 17.21 -14.20
CA ASP A 114 -11.41 16.85 -15.57
C ASP A 114 -10.04 16.11 -15.53
N PHE A 115 -10.07 14.84 -15.79
CA PHE A 115 -8.86 14.00 -15.88
C PHE A 115 -9.00 13.04 -17.07
N PRO A 116 -7.92 12.86 -17.82
CA PRO A 116 -6.64 13.56 -17.73
C PRO A 116 -6.65 14.94 -18.41
N LEU A 117 -5.89 15.89 -17.86
CA LEU A 117 -5.56 17.12 -18.57
C LEU A 117 -4.41 16.85 -19.56
N PRO A 118 -4.21 17.69 -20.61
CA PRO A 118 -3.18 17.46 -21.65
C PRO A 118 -1.75 17.36 -21.13
N ASP A 119 -1.46 17.96 -19.97
CA ASP A 119 -0.15 17.98 -19.31
C ASP A 119 0.01 16.94 -18.21
N GLN A 120 -0.92 15.98 -18.10
CA GLN A 120 -0.89 14.89 -17.11
C GLN A 120 -0.55 13.54 -17.76
N TYR A 121 -0.06 12.60 -16.94
CA TYR A 121 -0.02 11.19 -17.29
C TYR A 121 -1.40 10.56 -17.09
N HIS A 122 -1.80 9.67 -18.01
CA HIS A 122 -3.13 9.08 -18.00
C HIS A 122 -3.17 7.80 -17.17
N HIS A 123 -2.10 7.02 -17.22
CA HIS A 123 -2.01 5.70 -16.59
C HIS A 123 -0.68 5.53 -15.85
N ALA A 124 -0.70 4.68 -14.82
CA ALA A 124 0.50 4.37 -14.03
C ALA A 124 1.67 3.85 -14.87
N ILE A 125 1.42 3.18 -15.99
CA ILE A 125 2.48 2.69 -16.89
C ILE A 125 3.31 3.82 -17.49
N GLU A 126 2.70 4.95 -17.81
CA GLU A 126 3.42 6.13 -18.34
C GLU A 126 4.32 6.70 -17.23
N LEU A 127 3.79 6.78 -16.00
CA LEU A 127 4.55 7.23 -14.84
C LEU A 127 5.71 6.28 -14.51
N ILE A 128 5.52 4.97 -14.61
CA ILE A 128 6.59 3.96 -14.41
C ILE A 128 7.74 4.20 -15.40
N ARG A 129 7.44 4.43 -16.67
CA ARG A 129 8.45 4.71 -17.71
C ARG A 129 9.22 5.99 -17.39
N GLU A 130 8.52 7.04 -16.98
CA GLU A 130 9.12 8.31 -16.60
C GLU A 130 10.05 8.18 -15.40
N ILE A 131 9.62 7.49 -14.33
CA ILE A 131 10.46 7.26 -13.15
C ILE A 131 11.72 6.46 -13.53
N LYS A 132 11.57 5.45 -14.40
CA LYS A 132 12.68 4.63 -14.86
C LYS A 132 13.71 5.41 -15.67
N GLU A 133 13.27 6.36 -16.51
CA GLU A 133 14.16 7.24 -17.26
C GLU A 133 14.86 8.28 -16.36
N ALA A 134 14.21 8.71 -15.28
CA ALA A 134 14.73 9.72 -14.36
C ALA A 134 15.86 9.21 -13.44
N GLY A 135 15.98 7.88 -13.22
CA GLY A 135 17.06 7.33 -12.39
C GLY A 135 16.88 5.89 -11.94
N ASP A 136 17.78 5.47 -11.06
CA ASP A 136 17.84 4.11 -10.52
C ASP A 136 16.90 3.94 -9.31
N PHE A 137 15.60 4.11 -9.54
CA PHE A 137 14.57 3.88 -8.54
C PHE A 137 14.06 2.44 -8.56
N CYS A 138 13.72 1.92 -7.38
CA CYS A 138 12.94 0.71 -7.22
C CYS A 138 11.45 1.07 -7.38
N ILE A 139 10.80 0.55 -8.40
CA ILE A 139 9.44 0.94 -8.78
C ILE A 139 8.45 -0.15 -8.37
N GLY A 140 7.48 0.20 -7.55
CA GLY A 140 6.33 -0.63 -7.23
C GLY A 140 5.08 -0.23 -7.99
N GLY A 141 4.16 -1.17 -8.14
CA GLY A 141 2.83 -0.93 -8.72
C GLY A 141 1.71 -1.50 -7.85
N ALA A 142 0.51 -0.96 -8.00
CA ALA A 142 -0.68 -1.53 -7.39
C ALA A 142 -1.27 -2.65 -8.26
N CYS A 143 -1.83 -3.66 -7.60
CA CYS A 143 -2.62 -4.72 -8.22
C CYS A 143 -3.90 -5.00 -7.42
N TYR A 144 -4.88 -5.63 -8.06
CA TYR A 144 -6.23 -5.78 -7.52
C TYR A 144 -6.62 -7.27 -7.51
N PRO A 145 -6.60 -7.94 -6.34
CA PRO A 145 -6.98 -9.36 -6.25
C PRO A 145 -8.40 -9.66 -6.73
N GLU A 146 -9.31 -8.69 -6.62
CA GLU A 146 -10.70 -8.77 -7.08
C GLU A 146 -10.91 -8.21 -8.51
N GLY A 147 -9.85 -7.68 -9.14
CA GLY A 147 -9.89 -6.96 -10.41
C GLY A 147 -10.09 -5.45 -10.22
N HIS A 148 -9.49 -4.68 -11.12
CA HIS A 148 -9.68 -3.23 -11.12
C HIS A 148 -11.13 -2.87 -11.51
N PRO A 149 -11.81 -1.96 -10.78
CA PRO A 149 -13.23 -1.64 -11.05
C PRO A 149 -13.53 -1.14 -12.46
N GLU A 150 -12.55 -0.53 -13.13
CA GLU A 150 -12.69 0.01 -14.48
C GLU A 150 -12.29 -1.00 -15.57
N ALA A 151 -11.67 -2.13 -15.23
CA ALA A 151 -11.38 -3.19 -16.20
C ALA A 151 -12.65 -3.98 -16.54
N ALA A 152 -12.83 -4.34 -17.80
CA ALA A 152 -14.01 -5.10 -18.23
C ALA A 152 -14.07 -6.50 -17.58
N ASN A 153 -12.91 -7.06 -17.25
CA ASN A 153 -12.77 -8.35 -16.58
C ASN A 153 -11.34 -8.53 -16.02
N MET A 154 -11.16 -9.57 -15.19
CA MET A 154 -9.88 -9.92 -14.57
C MET A 154 -8.75 -10.18 -15.58
N ASN A 155 -9.03 -10.70 -16.77
CA ASN A 155 -7.97 -10.97 -17.75
C ASN A 155 -7.40 -9.67 -18.31
N GLU A 156 -8.25 -8.70 -18.61
CA GLU A 156 -7.83 -7.36 -19.05
C GLU A 156 -7.01 -6.65 -17.96
N ASP A 157 -7.46 -6.72 -16.69
CA ASP A 157 -6.71 -6.15 -15.57
C ASP A 157 -5.31 -6.78 -15.44
N LEU A 158 -5.22 -8.10 -15.60
CA LEU A 158 -3.94 -8.81 -15.58
C LEU A 158 -3.06 -8.49 -16.80
N ASP A 159 -3.63 -8.21 -17.98
CA ASP A 159 -2.87 -7.75 -19.15
C ASP A 159 -2.26 -6.38 -18.88
N HIS A 160 -3.03 -5.42 -18.35
CA HIS A 160 -2.51 -4.12 -17.92
C HIS A 160 -1.47 -4.25 -16.80
N LEU A 161 -1.65 -5.19 -15.89
CA LEU A 161 -0.67 -5.44 -14.83
C LEU A 161 0.64 -5.97 -15.39
N LYS A 162 0.57 -6.90 -16.35
CA LYS A 162 1.76 -7.42 -17.06
C LYS A 162 2.51 -6.29 -17.79
N GLU A 163 1.80 -5.41 -18.48
CA GLU A 163 2.40 -4.25 -19.14
C GLU A 163 3.15 -3.33 -18.13
N LYS A 164 2.62 -3.12 -16.92
CA LYS A 164 3.31 -2.37 -15.87
C LYS A 164 4.61 -3.06 -15.42
N VAL A 165 4.58 -4.38 -15.26
CA VAL A 165 5.77 -5.16 -14.90
C VAL A 165 6.82 -5.10 -16.02
N ASP A 166 6.40 -5.27 -17.28
CA ASP A 166 7.29 -5.18 -18.44
C ASP A 166 7.88 -3.77 -18.63
N ALA A 167 7.15 -2.72 -18.20
CA ALA A 167 7.63 -1.35 -18.22
C ALA A 167 8.69 -1.05 -17.13
N GLY A 168 8.84 -1.92 -16.12
CA GLY A 168 9.89 -1.80 -15.10
C GLY A 168 9.43 -1.83 -13.66
N CYS A 169 8.19 -2.25 -13.40
CA CYS A 169 7.71 -2.48 -12.04
C CYS A 169 8.41 -3.70 -11.43
N GLU A 170 9.08 -3.55 -10.28
CA GLU A 170 9.91 -4.58 -9.66
C GLU A 170 9.18 -5.37 -8.57
N TYR A 171 8.06 -4.86 -8.06
CA TYR A 171 7.18 -5.52 -7.09
C TYR A 171 5.76 -4.95 -7.19
N LEU A 172 4.81 -5.68 -6.63
CA LEU A 172 3.41 -5.28 -6.59
C LEU A 172 2.89 -5.24 -5.15
N THR A 173 2.01 -4.29 -4.86
CA THR A 173 1.25 -4.24 -3.60
C THR A 173 -0.23 -4.34 -3.93
N THR A 174 -0.95 -5.26 -3.29
CA THR A 174 -2.37 -5.44 -3.59
C THR A 174 -3.23 -4.35 -2.96
N GLN A 175 -4.35 -4.04 -3.60
CA GLN A 175 -5.48 -3.44 -2.89
C GLN A 175 -5.91 -4.38 -1.77
N MET A 176 -6.51 -3.83 -0.69
CA MET A 176 -7.02 -4.64 0.41
C MET A 176 -8.06 -5.67 -0.07
N PHE A 177 -8.10 -6.80 0.61
CA PHE A 177 -9.07 -7.88 0.42
C PHE A 177 -9.39 -8.51 1.77
N PHE A 178 -10.51 -9.19 1.89
CA PHE A 178 -10.96 -9.78 3.16
C PHE A 178 -11.08 -11.31 3.11
N ASP A 179 -10.90 -11.92 1.93
CA ASP A 179 -10.89 -13.37 1.71
C ASP A 179 -9.59 -13.79 1.04
N ASN A 180 -8.75 -14.57 1.75
CA ASN A 180 -7.47 -15.03 1.24
C ASN A 180 -7.59 -15.92 -0.01
N ASN A 181 -8.72 -16.61 -0.21
CA ASN A 181 -8.94 -17.39 -1.43
C ASN A 181 -8.98 -16.52 -2.69
N ILE A 182 -9.42 -15.27 -2.56
CA ILE A 182 -9.38 -14.29 -3.67
C ILE A 182 -7.94 -13.99 -4.04
N TYR A 183 -7.10 -13.73 -3.04
CA TYR A 183 -5.68 -13.47 -3.22
C TYR A 183 -4.94 -14.67 -3.83
N TYR A 184 -5.16 -15.88 -3.34
CA TYR A 184 -4.53 -17.08 -3.90
C TYR A 184 -4.91 -17.31 -5.38
N ARG A 185 -6.18 -17.11 -5.72
CA ARG A 185 -6.64 -17.17 -7.12
C ARG A 185 -6.01 -16.12 -8.00
N PHE A 186 -5.84 -14.91 -7.47
CA PHE A 186 -5.17 -13.82 -8.16
C PHE A 186 -3.70 -14.17 -8.44
N LEU A 187 -2.95 -14.63 -7.43
CA LEU A 187 -1.54 -15.02 -7.60
C LEU A 187 -1.37 -16.09 -8.67
N TYR A 188 -2.22 -17.13 -8.64
CA TYR A 188 -2.17 -18.18 -9.64
C TYR A 188 -2.38 -17.65 -11.07
N LYS A 189 -3.37 -16.77 -11.26
CA LYS A 189 -3.64 -16.14 -12.54
C LYS A 189 -2.53 -15.20 -12.99
N ALA A 190 -1.97 -14.41 -12.07
CA ALA A 190 -0.86 -13.53 -12.34
C ALA A 190 0.37 -14.31 -12.81
N LEU A 191 0.71 -15.39 -12.12
CA LEU A 191 1.81 -16.28 -12.50
C LEU A 191 1.56 -16.92 -13.89
N ALA A 192 0.33 -17.35 -14.19
CA ALA A 192 -0.04 -17.91 -15.49
C ALA A 192 0.09 -16.87 -16.64
N LYS A 193 0.00 -15.56 -16.33
CA LYS A 193 0.25 -14.46 -17.27
C LYS A 193 1.74 -14.07 -17.36
N GLY A 194 2.64 -14.76 -16.64
CA GLY A 194 4.07 -14.45 -16.61
C GLY A 194 4.40 -13.22 -15.76
N ILE A 195 3.59 -12.94 -14.73
CA ILE A 195 3.88 -11.93 -13.71
C ILE A 195 4.55 -12.68 -12.56
N ASP A 196 5.87 -12.55 -12.45
CA ASP A 196 6.73 -13.28 -11.51
C ASP A 196 7.45 -12.38 -10.49
N VAL A 197 7.14 -11.07 -10.49
CA VAL A 197 7.66 -10.15 -9.48
C VAL A 197 7.00 -10.39 -8.12
N PRO A 198 7.68 -10.09 -6.99
CA PRO A 198 7.10 -10.21 -5.66
C PRO A 198 5.77 -9.47 -5.52
N VAL A 199 4.80 -10.11 -4.90
CA VAL A 199 3.49 -9.51 -4.60
C VAL A 199 3.31 -9.43 -3.09
N THR A 200 3.13 -8.21 -2.59
CA THR A 200 2.88 -7.94 -1.16
C THR A 200 1.38 -7.89 -0.91
N ALA A 201 0.90 -8.70 0.04
CA ALA A 201 -0.50 -8.77 0.41
C ALA A 201 -0.91 -7.58 1.30
N GLY A 202 -1.77 -6.71 0.79
CA GLY A 202 -2.29 -5.55 1.51
C GLY A 202 -3.43 -5.93 2.45
N ILE A 203 -3.23 -5.75 3.75
CA ILE A 203 -4.18 -6.11 4.80
C ILE A 203 -4.71 -4.86 5.49
N MET A 204 -6.03 -4.72 5.54
CA MET A 204 -6.72 -3.61 6.20
C MET A 204 -7.31 -4.04 7.54
N PRO A 205 -6.70 -3.68 8.67
CA PRO A 205 -7.33 -3.90 9.97
C PRO A 205 -8.52 -2.94 10.15
N VAL A 206 -9.72 -3.50 10.14
CA VAL A 206 -10.93 -2.70 10.29
C VAL A 206 -11.29 -2.57 11.76
N THR A 207 -11.10 -1.40 12.31
CA THR A 207 -11.24 -1.10 13.74
C THR A 207 -12.52 -0.38 14.14
N ASN A 208 -13.41 -0.09 13.17
CA ASN A 208 -14.74 0.44 13.41
C ASN A 208 -15.70 0.07 12.27
N ALA A 209 -17.00 -0.03 12.57
CA ALA A 209 -18.02 -0.43 11.60
C ALA A 209 -18.19 0.56 10.43
N ALA A 210 -17.96 1.86 10.64
CA ALA A 210 -18.07 2.86 9.59
C ALA A 210 -17.00 2.67 8.48
N GLN A 211 -15.82 2.13 8.83
CA GLN A 211 -14.80 1.78 7.85
C GLN A 211 -15.31 0.72 6.86
N VAL A 212 -16.03 -0.29 7.32
CA VAL A 212 -16.58 -1.36 6.45
C VAL A 212 -17.48 -0.78 5.38
N LYS A 213 -18.47 0.03 5.80
CA LYS A 213 -19.42 0.66 4.86
C LYS A 213 -18.69 1.52 3.83
N ARG A 214 -17.73 2.34 4.30
CA ARG A 214 -16.93 3.20 3.42
C ARG A 214 -16.08 2.38 2.45
N THR A 215 -15.41 1.34 2.94
CA THR A 215 -14.57 0.46 2.11
C THR A 215 -15.40 -0.18 1.00
N ILE A 216 -16.51 -0.82 1.33
CA ILE A 216 -17.41 -1.45 0.35
C ILE A 216 -17.86 -0.42 -0.71
N SER A 217 -18.23 0.79 -0.29
CA SER A 217 -18.73 1.83 -1.22
C SER A 217 -17.63 2.39 -2.14
N LEU A 218 -16.36 2.35 -1.73
CA LEU A 218 -15.24 2.88 -2.51
C LEU A 218 -14.58 1.85 -3.41
N THR A 219 -14.46 0.62 -2.94
CA THR A 219 -13.66 -0.42 -3.62
C THR A 219 -14.50 -1.53 -4.22
N GLY A 220 -15.76 -1.67 -3.81
CA GLY A 220 -16.61 -2.80 -4.22
C GLY A 220 -16.16 -4.17 -3.69
N ASN A 221 -15.21 -4.22 -2.75
CA ASN A 221 -14.64 -5.44 -2.24
C ASN A 221 -15.68 -6.37 -1.64
N LEU A 222 -15.50 -7.67 -1.85
CA LEU A 222 -16.29 -8.72 -1.22
C LEU A 222 -15.93 -8.83 0.26
N VAL A 223 -16.95 -8.73 1.11
CA VAL A 223 -16.79 -8.89 2.57
C VAL A 223 -17.34 -10.25 2.98
N PRO A 224 -16.53 -11.18 3.51
CA PRO A 224 -16.98 -12.50 3.92
C PRO A 224 -18.05 -12.44 5.02
N ALA A 225 -19.00 -13.40 5.00
CA ALA A 225 -20.05 -13.50 6.01
C ALA A 225 -19.50 -13.58 7.44
N LYS A 226 -18.36 -14.26 7.63
CA LYS A 226 -17.64 -14.31 8.92
C LYS A 226 -17.30 -12.91 9.43
N PHE A 227 -16.81 -12.02 8.55
CA PHE A 227 -16.44 -10.66 8.94
C PHE A 227 -17.67 -9.77 9.16
N LEU A 228 -18.71 -9.90 8.32
CA LEU A 228 -19.99 -9.20 8.54
C LEU A 228 -20.60 -9.53 9.90
N SER A 229 -20.58 -10.80 10.32
CA SER A 229 -21.06 -11.21 11.65
C SER A 229 -20.28 -10.56 12.80
N ILE A 230 -18.97 -10.32 12.63
CA ILE A 230 -18.15 -9.58 13.57
C ILE A 230 -18.62 -8.12 13.66
N VAL A 231 -18.83 -7.48 12.52
CA VAL A 231 -19.28 -6.09 12.42
C VAL A 231 -20.67 -5.92 13.02
N ASP A 232 -21.59 -6.83 12.72
CA ASP A 232 -22.96 -6.81 13.27
C ASP A 232 -22.97 -6.99 14.78
N ARG A 233 -22.10 -7.85 15.30
CA ARG A 233 -22.04 -8.13 16.75
C ARG A 233 -21.34 -7.06 17.56
N PHE A 234 -20.27 -6.48 17.03
CA PHE A 234 -19.38 -5.61 17.81
C PHE A 234 -19.36 -4.16 17.32
N GLY A 235 -20.02 -3.84 16.20
CA GLY A 235 -19.90 -2.53 15.54
C GLY A 235 -20.31 -1.33 16.39
N ASP A 236 -21.27 -1.51 17.32
CA ASP A 236 -21.74 -0.47 18.25
C ASP A 236 -20.88 -0.34 19.52
N ASN A 237 -19.85 -1.20 19.67
CA ASN A 237 -18.90 -1.16 20.78
C ASN A 237 -17.49 -0.93 20.24
N PRO A 238 -16.98 0.32 20.18
CA PRO A 238 -15.71 0.63 19.56
C PRO A 238 -14.50 -0.15 20.10
N PRO A 239 -14.33 -0.35 21.42
CA PRO A 239 -13.24 -1.19 21.94
C PRO A 239 -13.32 -2.65 21.48
N ALA A 240 -14.52 -3.25 21.51
CA ALA A 240 -14.73 -4.63 21.07
C ALA A 240 -14.52 -4.78 19.56
N MET A 241 -15.03 -3.84 18.75
CA MET A 241 -14.83 -3.82 17.30
C MET A 241 -13.36 -3.69 16.94
N LYS A 242 -12.60 -2.83 17.63
CA LYS A 242 -11.17 -2.68 17.44
C LYS A 242 -10.44 -3.99 17.72
N GLN A 243 -10.72 -4.63 18.84
CA GLN A 243 -10.12 -5.91 19.21
C GLN A 243 -10.44 -7.01 18.19
N ALA A 244 -11.72 -7.14 17.81
CA ALA A 244 -12.16 -8.14 16.85
C ALA A 244 -11.56 -7.91 15.44
N GLY A 245 -11.44 -6.65 15.00
CA GLY A 245 -10.82 -6.29 13.73
C GLY A 245 -9.31 -6.59 13.70
N ILE A 246 -8.59 -6.35 14.80
CA ILE A 246 -7.19 -6.74 14.94
C ILE A 246 -7.05 -8.27 14.90
N ALA A 247 -7.91 -9.00 15.61
CA ALA A 247 -7.90 -10.46 15.63
C ALA A 247 -8.15 -11.03 14.22
N TYR A 248 -9.13 -10.49 13.48
CA TYR A 248 -9.44 -10.91 12.12
C TYR A 248 -8.25 -10.67 11.16
N ALA A 249 -7.66 -9.48 11.19
CA ALA A 249 -6.49 -9.16 10.36
C ALA A 249 -5.29 -10.05 10.72
N THR A 250 -5.07 -10.34 12.01
CA THR A 250 -4.01 -11.26 12.46
C THR A 250 -4.24 -12.67 11.94
N GLU A 251 -5.46 -13.21 12.04
CA GLU A 251 -5.81 -14.54 11.51
C GLU A 251 -5.59 -14.61 10.00
N GLN A 252 -6.01 -13.57 9.26
CA GLN A 252 -5.80 -13.44 7.83
C GLN A 252 -4.31 -13.51 7.48
N ILE A 253 -3.45 -12.79 8.19
CA ILE A 253 -2.01 -12.79 7.99
C ILE A 253 -1.40 -14.16 8.31
N ILE A 254 -1.81 -14.81 9.39
CA ILE A 254 -1.33 -16.15 9.76
C ILE A 254 -1.64 -17.16 8.65
N ASP A 255 -2.87 -17.14 8.13
CA ASP A 255 -3.27 -18.03 7.03
C ASP A 255 -2.44 -17.76 5.76
N LEU A 256 -2.20 -16.49 5.40
CA LEU A 256 -1.36 -16.12 4.27
C LEU A 256 0.06 -16.67 4.41
N ILE A 257 0.70 -16.46 5.57
CA ILE A 257 2.06 -16.94 5.84
C ILE A 257 2.13 -18.48 5.84
N ALA A 258 1.14 -19.14 6.44
CA ALA A 258 1.05 -20.61 6.46
C ALA A 258 0.92 -21.21 5.04
N ASN A 259 0.40 -20.45 4.09
CA ASN A 259 0.28 -20.83 2.68
C ASN A 259 1.40 -20.27 1.79
N GLY A 260 2.52 -19.83 2.38
CA GLY A 260 3.73 -19.42 1.65
C GLY A 260 3.73 -17.98 1.14
N VAL A 261 2.80 -17.13 1.59
CA VAL A 261 2.79 -15.70 1.28
C VAL A 261 3.64 -14.96 2.31
N ASN A 262 4.87 -14.63 1.94
CA ASN A 262 5.87 -14.10 2.87
C ASN A 262 5.83 -12.56 3.02
N HIS A 263 5.14 -11.83 2.15
CA HIS A 263 5.20 -10.37 2.12
C HIS A 263 3.85 -9.77 2.47
N ILE A 264 3.78 -9.14 3.65
CA ILE A 264 2.55 -8.54 4.20
C ILE A 264 2.70 -7.03 4.29
N HIS A 265 1.67 -6.30 3.87
CA HIS A 265 1.59 -4.86 3.98
C HIS A 265 0.36 -4.44 4.79
N ILE A 266 0.57 -3.79 5.93
CA ILE A 266 -0.50 -3.38 6.84
C ILE A 266 -0.91 -1.93 6.54
N TYR A 267 -2.14 -1.73 6.11
CA TYR A 267 -2.76 -0.42 6.01
C TYR A 267 -3.08 0.12 7.40
N SER A 268 -2.07 0.71 8.05
CA SER A 268 -2.13 1.07 9.48
C SER A 268 -3.13 2.16 9.82
N MET A 269 -3.60 2.91 8.82
CA MET A 269 -4.50 4.06 8.98
C MET A 269 -3.99 5.09 10.00
N ASN A 270 -2.65 5.30 10.03
CA ASN A 270 -1.96 6.16 10.99
C ASN A 270 -2.24 5.78 12.46
N LYS A 271 -2.42 4.48 12.75
CA LYS A 271 -2.67 3.94 14.09
C LYS A 271 -1.53 3.03 14.52
N PRO A 272 -0.45 3.57 15.12
CA PRO A 272 0.70 2.76 15.55
C PRO A 272 0.32 1.63 16.52
N ASP A 273 -0.66 1.87 17.36
CA ASP A 273 -1.16 0.89 18.34
C ASP A 273 -1.84 -0.32 17.68
N VAL A 274 -2.52 -0.13 16.56
CA VAL A 274 -3.11 -1.22 15.76
C VAL A 274 -2.02 -2.03 15.08
N ALA A 275 -1.06 -1.36 14.43
CA ALA A 275 0.09 -2.03 13.81
C ALA A 275 0.89 -2.81 14.85
N ALA A 276 1.17 -2.20 16.01
CA ALA A 276 1.87 -2.84 17.12
C ALA A 276 1.15 -4.10 17.62
N ALA A 277 -0.17 -4.03 17.81
CA ALA A 277 -0.96 -5.17 18.28
C ALA A 277 -0.88 -6.35 17.29
N ILE A 278 -1.01 -6.11 15.99
CA ILE A 278 -0.87 -7.15 14.96
C ILE A 278 0.55 -7.73 14.96
N MET A 279 1.58 -6.89 14.91
CA MET A 279 2.97 -7.34 14.87
C MET A 279 3.38 -8.10 16.14
N ASN A 280 2.84 -7.73 17.29
CA ASN A 280 3.05 -8.46 18.54
C ASN A 280 2.40 -9.85 18.54
N ASN A 281 1.19 -9.97 17.97
CA ASN A 281 0.52 -11.27 17.81
C ASN A 281 1.30 -12.21 16.86
N LEU A 282 2.14 -11.66 15.98
CA LEU A 282 2.95 -12.39 15.00
C LEU A 282 4.41 -12.59 15.47
N SER A 283 4.77 -12.18 16.68
CA SER A 283 6.16 -12.09 17.16
C SER A 283 6.95 -13.41 17.18
N GLN A 284 6.29 -14.55 17.13
CA GLN A 284 6.93 -15.87 17.03
C GLN A 284 6.93 -16.40 15.57
N ILE A 285 6.15 -15.80 14.68
CA ILE A 285 6.05 -16.15 13.25
C ILE A 285 6.98 -15.26 12.44
N TYR A 286 7.06 -13.98 12.80
CA TYR A 286 7.90 -12.97 12.21
C TYR A 286 9.04 -12.62 13.17
N VAL A 287 10.22 -13.19 12.94
CA VAL A 287 11.43 -12.89 13.72
C VAL A 287 12.04 -11.59 13.17
N ARG A 288 11.98 -10.55 14.00
CA ARG A 288 12.66 -9.29 13.67
C ARG A 288 14.15 -9.48 13.83
N GLU A 289 14.95 -9.18 12.79
CA GLU A 289 16.39 -9.12 12.97
C GLU A 289 16.69 -8.08 14.07
N GLN A 290 17.32 -8.56 15.13
CA GLN A 290 17.86 -7.67 16.17
C GLN A 290 19.09 -7.02 15.56
N ALA A 291 18.98 -5.74 15.18
CA ALA A 291 20.13 -4.93 14.76
C ALA A 291 20.99 -4.55 15.97
#